data_2dbb5e8407de9462d5f84cabbc02e701
#
_entry.id   2dbb5e8407de9462d5f84cabbc02e701
#
_cell.length_a   1.000
_cell.length_b   1.000
_cell.length_c   1.000
_cell.angle_alpha   90.00
_cell.angle_beta   90.00
_cell.angle_gamma   90.00
#
_symmetry.space_group_name_H-M   'P 1'
#
loop_
_entity.id
_entity.type
_entity.pdbx_description
1 polymer ?
#
loop_
_entity_poly.entity_id
_entity_poly.type
_entity_poly.pdbx_seq_one_letter_code
_entity_poly.pdbx_strand_id
1 'polypeptide(L)'
;MIWNLCSKRLQHVPVQYVIEEWDFRDLTLKIKPPVFIPRPETEELVSLVLSELAEEEDVLFSVGKTRWQNSQQAAHPLFLEIGCGSGAIVLSLLHFFKQSRAVAVDKSPEAVELTRQNAERLCVQHRLQELQLDVLSDSQKLTRICGLVDVIVSNPPYLFHEDMSGLMPEILKHEDHDALDGGADGLDVIKAILQLAPTVLKDHGKVFLEVDPRHPEMIQNWLQERASLRLTYRATHWDICGKDQQFLHKQGEAQRKLVTADQLDQPEAELRVRRPREEDCLISVKMLHKLQRQAESN
;
A
#
# COMPACT_ATOMS: atom_id res chain seq x y z
N MET A 1 4.66 28.85 -26.54
CA MET A 1 4.80 27.87 -25.44
C MET A 1 3.85 28.19 -24.28
N ILE A 2 3.97 29.31 -23.56
CA ILE A 2 3.15 29.67 -22.38
C ILE A 2 1.65 29.63 -22.67
N TRP A 3 1.18 30.22 -23.77
CA TRP A 3 -0.24 30.20 -24.16
C TRP A 3 -0.84 28.79 -24.29
N ASN A 4 -0.06 27.82 -24.75
CA ASN A 4 -0.53 26.42 -24.85
C ASN A 4 -0.72 25.82 -23.47
N LEU A 5 0.19 26.07 -22.52
CA LEU A 5 0.07 25.60 -21.13
C LEU A 5 -1.15 26.25 -20.44
N CYS A 6 -1.34 27.56 -20.61
CA CYS A 6 -2.52 28.25 -20.10
C CYS A 6 -3.82 27.72 -20.70
N SER A 7 -3.83 27.43 -22.00
CA SER A 7 -5.00 26.86 -22.67
C SER A 7 -5.38 25.48 -22.12
N LYS A 8 -4.40 24.61 -21.85
CA LYS A 8 -4.64 23.33 -21.16
C LYS A 8 -5.26 23.55 -19.78
N ARG A 9 -4.74 24.50 -18.97
CA ARG A 9 -5.29 24.81 -17.64
C ARG A 9 -6.73 25.34 -17.70
N LEU A 10 -7.07 26.15 -18.68
CA LEU A 10 -8.44 26.61 -18.90
C LEU A 10 -9.42 25.47 -19.25
N GLN A 11 -8.91 24.34 -19.69
CA GLN A 11 -9.68 23.11 -19.93
C GLN A 11 -9.69 22.17 -18.72
N HIS A 12 -9.28 22.64 -17.55
CA HIS A 12 -9.16 21.88 -16.32
C HIS A 12 -8.14 20.72 -16.37
N VAL A 13 -7.18 20.75 -17.30
CA VAL A 13 -6.09 19.75 -17.27
C VAL A 13 -5.27 19.92 -16.01
N PRO A 14 -5.06 18.89 -15.17
CA PRO A 14 -4.21 18.95 -13.99
C PRO A 14 -2.85 19.56 -14.29
N VAL A 15 -2.32 20.40 -13.39
CA VAL A 15 -1.04 21.06 -13.61
C VAL A 15 0.09 20.05 -13.82
N GLN A 16 0.03 18.91 -13.13
CA GLN A 16 0.98 17.81 -13.24
C GLN A 16 1.04 17.23 -14.67
N TYR A 17 -0.11 17.10 -15.32
CA TYR A 17 -0.17 16.66 -16.72
C TYR A 17 0.25 17.75 -17.71
N VAL A 18 0.14 19.03 -17.30
CA VAL A 18 0.59 20.15 -18.12
C VAL A 18 2.10 20.25 -18.13
N ILE A 19 2.74 20.08 -16.97
CA ILE A 19 4.21 20.15 -16.81
C ILE A 19 4.90 18.79 -17.04
N GLU A 20 4.13 17.68 -17.03
CA GLU A 20 4.57 16.31 -17.25
C GLU A 20 5.57 15.79 -16.22
N GLU A 21 5.71 16.48 -15.10
CA GLU A 21 6.57 16.12 -13.97
C GLU A 21 5.90 16.50 -12.66
N TRP A 22 6.21 15.77 -11.58
CA TRP A 22 5.76 16.08 -10.23
C TRP A 22 6.76 15.57 -9.19
N ASP A 23 6.97 16.38 -8.15
CA ASP A 23 7.79 15.97 -7.04
C ASP A 23 6.98 15.10 -6.09
N PHE A 24 7.59 14.01 -5.64
CA PHE A 24 7.06 13.11 -4.63
C PHE A 24 8.21 12.72 -3.71
N ARG A 25 8.17 13.16 -2.45
CA ARG A 25 9.30 13.08 -1.52
C ARG A 25 10.58 13.68 -2.15
N ASP A 26 11.67 12.91 -2.16
CA ASP A 26 12.95 13.33 -2.73
C ASP A 26 13.10 12.99 -4.23
N LEU A 27 11.99 12.62 -4.90
CA LEU A 27 12.01 12.18 -6.29
C LEU A 27 11.23 13.16 -7.18
N THR A 28 11.77 13.47 -8.37
CA THR A 28 11.01 14.11 -9.45
C THR A 28 10.58 13.03 -10.44
N LEU A 29 9.28 12.73 -10.46
CA LEU A 29 8.68 11.70 -11.29
C LEU A 29 8.10 12.29 -12.58
N LYS A 30 8.20 11.55 -13.67
CA LYS A 30 7.45 11.81 -14.89
C LYS A 30 5.98 11.47 -14.64
N ILE A 31 5.08 12.34 -15.10
CA ILE A 31 3.63 12.18 -14.96
C ILE A 31 2.99 12.26 -16.35
N LYS A 32 2.07 11.34 -16.62
CA LYS A 32 1.34 11.29 -17.91
C LYS A 32 -0.11 10.87 -17.69
N PRO A 33 -1.06 11.53 -18.38
CA PRO A 33 -2.43 11.01 -18.42
C PRO A 33 -2.50 9.64 -19.13
N PRO A 34 -3.42 8.76 -18.75
CA PRO A 34 -4.42 8.95 -17.69
C PRO A 34 -3.95 8.48 -16.30
N VAL A 35 -2.66 8.14 -16.13
CA VAL A 35 -2.12 7.54 -14.91
C VAL A 35 -2.33 8.46 -13.71
N PHE A 36 -2.86 7.91 -12.63
CA PHE A 36 -3.15 8.61 -11.38
C PHE A 36 -1.96 9.48 -10.91
N ILE A 37 -2.27 10.72 -10.55
CA ILE A 37 -1.29 11.68 -10.05
C ILE A 37 -1.03 11.38 -8.57
N PRO A 38 0.22 11.08 -8.15
CA PRO A 38 0.53 10.79 -6.76
C PRO A 38 0.19 11.99 -5.88
N ARG A 39 -0.47 11.74 -4.75
CA ARG A 39 -0.93 12.76 -3.81
C ARG A 39 0.11 12.98 -2.71
N PRO A 40 0.22 14.21 -2.16
CA PRO A 40 1.14 14.50 -1.06
C PRO A 40 0.89 13.60 0.17
N GLU A 41 -0.37 13.26 0.42
CA GLU A 41 -0.77 12.39 1.51
C GLU A 41 -0.16 10.99 1.39
N THR A 42 0.03 10.48 0.18
CA THR A 42 0.68 9.17 -0.07
C THR A 42 2.16 9.15 0.33
N GLU A 43 2.81 10.33 0.43
CA GLU A 43 4.19 10.41 0.96
C GLU A 43 4.30 9.94 2.41
N GLU A 44 3.23 10.10 3.19
CA GLU A 44 3.21 9.65 4.57
C GLU A 44 3.05 8.11 4.64
N LEU A 45 2.32 7.47 3.71
CA LEU A 45 2.31 6.01 3.61
C LEU A 45 3.74 5.48 3.44
N VAL A 46 4.54 6.11 2.58
CA VAL A 46 5.97 5.76 2.45
C VAL A 46 6.71 6.00 3.76
N SER A 47 6.48 7.15 4.43
CA SER A 47 7.12 7.47 5.71
C SER A 47 6.80 6.44 6.78
N LEU A 48 5.56 5.96 6.82
CA LEU A 48 5.11 4.93 7.73
C LEU A 48 5.83 3.59 7.47
N VAL A 49 5.91 3.16 6.20
CA VAL A 49 6.68 1.95 5.84
C VAL A 49 8.13 2.07 6.28
N LEU A 50 8.75 3.24 6.08
CA LEU A 50 10.14 3.48 6.47
C LEU A 50 10.34 3.42 7.98
N SER A 51 9.47 4.08 8.77
CA SER A 51 9.56 4.08 10.24
C SER A 51 9.37 2.69 10.83
N GLU A 52 8.37 1.95 10.36
CA GLU A 52 8.05 0.60 10.82
C GLU A 52 9.17 -0.42 10.54
N LEU A 53 9.90 -0.24 9.43
CA LEU A 53 11.03 -1.10 9.11
C LEU A 53 12.30 -0.67 9.86
N ALA A 54 12.47 0.62 10.16
CA ALA A 54 13.61 1.14 10.92
C ALA A 54 13.50 0.79 12.42
N GLU A 55 12.30 0.89 13.03
CA GLU A 55 12.08 0.53 14.44
C GLU A 55 12.38 -0.94 14.71
N GLU A 56 12.12 -1.84 13.76
CA GLU A 56 12.52 -3.24 13.89
C GLU A 56 14.03 -3.43 13.92
N GLU A 57 14.80 -2.63 13.20
CA GLU A 57 16.26 -2.67 13.26
C GLU A 57 16.76 -2.23 14.63
N ASP A 58 16.20 -1.17 15.22
CA ASP A 58 16.62 -0.65 16.53
C ASP A 58 16.24 -1.58 17.69
N VAL A 59 15.04 -2.14 17.69
CA VAL A 59 14.59 -3.11 18.69
C VAL A 59 15.44 -4.40 18.63
N LEU A 60 15.70 -4.89 17.42
CA LEU A 60 16.53 -6.08 17.23
C LEU A 60 17.99 -5.83 17.59
N PHE A 61 18.49 -4.61 17.39
CA PHE A 61 19.84 -4.19 17.82
C PHE A 61 19.96 -4.16 19.35
N SER A 62 18.92 -3.67 20.05
CA SER A 62 18.88 -3.62 21.51
C SER A 62 18.78 -5.00 22.18
N VAL A 63 18.21 -6.00 21.49
CA VAL A 63 18.08 -7.40 21.97
C VAL A 63 19.23 -8.30 21.49
N GLY A 64 20.21 -7.75 20.74
CA GLY A 64 21.35 -8.50 20.21
C GLY A 64 21.01 -9.48 19.08
N LYS A 65 19.80 -9.36 18.51
CA LYS A 65 19.33 -10.17 17.38
C LYS A 65 18.90 -9.25 16.25
N THR A 66 19.79 -8.97 15.31
CA THR A 66 19.37 -8.31 14.07
C THR A 66 18.82 -9.35 13.11
N ARG A 67 17.55 -9.26 12.78
CA ARG A 67 16.89 -10.11 11.75
C ARG A 67 17.64 -9.98 10.41
N TRP A 68 18.22 -8.80 10.17
CA TRP A 68 18.92 -8.41 8.95
C TRP A 68 20.45 -8.57 9.01
N GLN A 69 21.04 -8.72 10.22
CA GLN A 69 22.51 -8.79 10.39
C GLN A 69 23.05 -10.18 10.73
N ASN A 70 22.22 -11.16 11.13
CA ASN A 70 22.69 -12.48 11.56
C ASN A 70 22.83 -13.53 10.44
N SER A 71 22.57 -13.18 9.20
CA SER A 71 23.05 -13.95 8.06
C SER A 71 24.15 -13.17 7.35
N GLN A 72 25.20 -13.82 6.91
CA GLN A 72 26.22 -13.25 6.02
C GLN A 72 25.63 -12.74 4.67
N GLN A 73 24.31 -12.66 4.59
CA GLN A 73 23.49 -12.00 3.59
C GLN A 73 22.46 -11.16 4.37
N ALA A 74 22.73 -9.86 4.55
CA ALA A 74 21.72 -8.92 5.00
C ALA A 74 20.51 -9.04 4.06
N ALA A 75 19.43 -9.64 4.57
CA ALA A 75 18.23 -9.85 3.76
C ALA A 75 17.49 -8.51 3.65
N HIS A 76 17.66 -7.82 2.53
CA HIS A 76 16.96 -6.58 2.23
C HIS A 76 15.49 -6.88 1.92
N PRO A 77 14.54 -6.04 2.38
CA PRO A 77 13.12 -6.29 2.16
C PRO A 77 12.79 -6.39 0.68
N LEU A 78 11.98 -7.40 0.33
CA LEU A 78 11.32 -7.51 -0.97
C LEU A 78 9.94 -6.90 -0.87
N PHE A 79 9.68 -5.86 -1.65
CA PHE A 79 8.42 -5.15 -1.69
C PHE A 79 7.53 -5.68 -2.82
N LEU A 80 6.22 -5.69 -2.59
CA LEU A 80 5.18 -5.84 -3.60
C LEU A 80 4.27 -4.62 -3.55
N GLU A 81 4.28 -3.79 -4.58
CA GLU A 81 3.30 -2.73 -4.76
C GLU A 81 2.18 -3.19 -5.69
N ILE A 82 0.92 -3.01 -5.27
CA ILE A 82 -0.28 -3.28 -6.06
C ILE A 82 -0.96 -1.96 -6.38
N GLY A 83 -1.22 -1.69 -7.67
CA GLY A 83 -1.64 -0.39 -8.16
C GLY A 83 -0.47 0.59 -8.18
N CYS A 84 0.59 0.28 -8.96
CA CYS A 84 1.82 1.07 -8.88
C CYS A 84 1.72 2.47 -9.52
N GLY A 85 0.77 2.70 -10.43
CA GLY A 85 0.55 3.99 -11.06
C GLY A 85 1.79 4.59 -11.72
N SER A 86 2.29 5.69 -11.19
CA SER A 86 3.56 6.32 -11.62
C SER A 86 4.81 5.68 -11.01
N GLY A 87 4.66 4.72 -10.11
CA GLY A 87 5.74 4.12 -9.33
C GLY A 87 6.15 4.93 -8.10
N ALA A 88 5.36 5.93 -7.69
CA ALA A 88 5.74 6.88 -6.64
C ALA A 88 6.15 6.19 -5.32
N ILE A 89 5.38 5.21 -4.86
CA ILE A 89 5.63 4.50 -3.61
C ILE A 89 6.85 3.58 -3.75
N VAL A 90 6.80 2.64 -4.71
CA VAL A 90 7.87 1.62 -4.85
C VAL A 90 9.23 2.23 -5.16
N LEU A 91 9.26 3.28 -6.00
CA LEU A 91 10.53 3.94 -6.35
C LEU A 91 11.10 4.73 -5.16
N SER A 92 10.25 5.33 -4.32
CA SER A 92 10.68 5.94 -3.06
C SER A 92 11.25 4.91 -2.10
N LEU A 93 10.62 3.74 -1.95
CA LEU A 93 11.14 2.65 -1.13
C LEU A 93 12.48 2.13 -1.66
N LEU A 94 12.62 1.92 -2.98
CA LEU A 94 13.88 1.52 -3.60
C LEU A 94 14.95 2.62 -3.54
N HIS A 95 14.54 3.89 -3.53
CA HIS A 95 15.47 5.01 -3.35
C HIS A 95 16.05 5.02 -1.94
N PHE A 96 15.25 4.75 -0.93
CA PHE A 96 15.70 4.69 0.46
C PHE A 96 16.48 3.40 0.75
N PHE A 97 15.92 2.23 0.48
CA PHE A 97 16.54 0.92 0.68
C PHE A 97 17.39 0.52 -0.53
N LYS A 98 18.66 0.93 -0.57
CA LYS A 98 19.53 0.81 -1.75
C LYS A 98 19.77 -0.62 -2.24
N GLN A 99 19.58 -1.63 -1.40
CA GLN A 99 19.83 -3.05 -1.74
C GLN A 99 18.52 -3.86 -1.86
N SER A 100 17.39 -3.26 -1.56
CA SER A 100 16.07 -3.88 -1.69
C SER A 100 15.66 -4.06 -3.14
N ARG A 101 14.74 -5.00 -3.35
CA ARG A 101 14.09 -5.30 -4.62
C ARG A 101 12.59 -5.12 -4.49
N ALA A 102 11.92 -4.94 -5.61
CA ALA A 102 10.47 -4.81 -5.62
C ALA A 102 9.84 -5.44 -6.86
N VAL A 103 8.57 -5.81 -6.70
CA VAL A 103 7.63 -6.13 -7.78
C VAL A 103 6.56 -5.04 -7.76
N ALA A 104 6.34 -4.39 -8.90
CA ALA A 104 5.30 -3.38 -9.10
C ALA A 104 4.23 -3.94 -10.03
N VAL A 105 2.98 -3.88 -9.61
CA VAL A 105 1.84 -4.47 -10.33
C VAL A 105 0.80 -3.41 -10.59
N ASP A 106 0.31 -3.36 -11.83
CA ASP A 106 -0.85 -2.54 -12.19
C ASP A 106 -1.65 -3.23 -13.31
N LYS A 107 -2.97 -3.01 -13.35
CA LYS A 107 -3.81 -3.48 -14.45
C LYS A 107 -3.63 -2.63 -15.71
N SER A 108 -3.31 -1.34 -15.53
CA SER A 108 -3.10 -0.38 -16.63
C SER A 108 -1.73 -0.57 -17.26
N PRO A 109 -1.64 -0.83 -18.57
CA PRO A 109 -0.37 -0.86 -19.28
C PRO A 109 0.33 0.50 -19.29
N GLU A 110 -0.42 1.61 -19.24
CA GLU A 110 0.11 2.97 -19.15
C GLU A 110 0.80 3.22 -17.82
N ALA A 111 0.24 2.70 -16.73
CA ALA A 111 0.83 2.79 -15.39
C ALA A 111 2.13 1.98 -15.30
N VAL A 112 2.12 0.74 -15.76
CA VAL A 112 3.31 -0.13 -15.81
C VAL A 112 4.43 0.51 -16.64
N GLU A 113 4.10 1.04 -17.82
CA GLU A 113 5.07 1.72 -18.68
C GLU A 113 5.62 3.01 -18.05
N LEU A 114 4.77 3.79 -17.36
CA LEU A 114 5.20 5.01 -16.68
C LEU A 114 6.10 4.69 -15.47
N THR A 115 5.76 3.67 -14.68
CA THR A 115 6.60 3.16 -13.59
C THR A 115 7.97 2.74 -14.14
N ARG A 116 8.05 2.01 -15.25
CA ARG A 116 9.31 1.61 -15.90
C ARG A 116 10.14 2.82 -16.32
N GLN A 117 9.52 3.83 -16.98
CA GLN A 117 10.22 5.05 -17.38
C GLN A 117 10.79 5.82 -16.18
N ASN A 118 10.05 5.88 -15.07
CA ASN A 118 10.52 6.50 -13.84
C ASN A 118 11.63 5.69 -13.18
N ALA A 119 11.55 4.36 -13.18
CA ALA A 119 12.61 3.49 -12.68
C ALA A 119 13.93 3.65 -13.46
N GLU A 120 13.85 3.76 -14.80
CA GLU A 120 14.99 4.03 -15.67
C GLU A 120 15.60 5.41 -15.38
N ARG A 121 14.76 6.45 -15.26
CA ARG A 121 15.16 7.82 -14.92
C ARG A 121 15.93 7.89 -13.60
N LEU A 122 15.49 7.10 -12.61
CA LEU A 122 16.08 7.03 -11.26
C LEU A 122 17.21 5.98 -11.15
N CYS A 123 17.55 5.29 -12.24
CA CYS A 123 18.58 4.25 -12.31
C CYS A 123 18.35 3.07 -11.33
N VAL A 124 17.09 2.71 -11.05
CA VAL A 124 16.71 1.61 -10.15
C VAL A 124 16.01 0.43 -10.85
N GLN A 125 15.86 0.47 -12.19
CA GLN A 125 15.19 -0.55 -13.00
C GLN A 125 15.74 -1.97 -12.80
N HIS A 126 17.03 -2.11 -12.46
CA HIS A 126 17.67 -3.40 -12.20
C HIS A 126 17.23 -4.08 -10.90
N ARG A 127 16.49 -3.38 -10.03
CA ARG A 127 15.94 -3.85 -8.76
C ARG A 127 14.41 -3.92 -8.75
N LEU A 128 13.76 -3.54 -9.85
CA LEU A 128 12.32 -3.51 -10.01
C LEU A 128 11.90 -4.51 -11.09
N GLN A 129 10.83 -5.24 -10.83
CA GLN A 129 10.10 -6.04 -11.81
C GLN A 129 8.70 -5.47 -11.94
N GLU A 130 8.37 -4.98 -13.12
CA GLU A 130 7.05 -4.43 -13.43
C GLU A 130 6.18 -5.50 -14.09
N LEU A 131 4.92 -5.63 -13.66
CA LEU A 131 3.97 -6.64 -14.15
C LEU A 131 2.63 -5.99 -14.47
N GLN A 132 2.15 -6.18 -15.68
CA GLN A 132 0.78 -5.85 -16.03
C GLN A 132 -0.13 -7.01 -15.63
N LEU A 133 -0.79 -6.89 -14.47
CA LEU A 133 -1.72 -7.88 -13.92
C LEU A 133 -2.82 -7.16 -13.14
N ASP A 134 -4.02 -7.73 -13.18
CA ASP A 134 -5.15 -7.30 -12.35
C ASP A 134 -5.24 -8.20 -11.12
N VAL A 135 -5.11 -7.63 -9.92
CA VAL A 135 -5.19 -8.37 -8.66
C VAL A 135 -6.54 -9.07 -8.47
N LEU A 136 -7.60 -8.54 -9.06
CA LEU A 136 -8.94 -9.13 -9.00
C LEU A 136 -9.04 -10.44 -9.79
N SER A 137 -8.38 -10.54 -10.93
CA SER A 137 -8.47 -11.70 -11.83
C SER A 137 -7.21 -12.56 -11.89
N ASP A 138 -6.02 -11.98 -11.70
CA ASP A 138 -4.72 -12.63 -11.91
C ASP A 138 -4.00 -13.06 -10.60
N SER A 139 -4.69 -13.12 -9.47
CA SER A 139 -4.09 -13.41 -8.15
C SER A 139 -3.22 -14.67 -8.13
N GLN A 140 -3.66 -15.76 -8.79
CA GLN A 140 -2.88 -16.99 -8.88
C GLN A 140 -1.59 -16.84 -9.70
N LYS A 141 -1.64 -16.05 -10.77
CA LYS A 141 -0.47 -15.76 -11.59
C LYS A 141 0.54 -14.90 -10.82
N LEU A 142 0.03 -13.91 -10.10
CA LEU A 142 0.82 -13.04 -9.24
C LEU A 142 1.55 -13.85 -8.16
N THR A 143 0.87 -14.76 -7.45
CA THR A 143 1.46 -15.65 -6.45
C THR A 143 2.63 -16.47 -7.01
N ARG A 144 2.51 -16.98 -8.25
CA ARG A 144 3.57 -17.79 -8.87
C ARG A 144 4.80 -16.96 -9.27
N ILE A 145 4.61 -15.68 -9.63
CA ILE A 145 5.69 -14.81 -10.12
C ILE A 145 6.44 -14.14 -8.97
N CYS A 146 5.72 -13.60 -7.99
CA CYS A 146 6.31 -12.79 -6.91
C CYS A 146 7.07 -13.64 -5.87
N GLY A 147 6.66 -14.92 -5.67
CA GLY A 147 7.16 -15.69 -4.53
C GLY A 147 6.73 -15.03 -3.20
N LEU A 148 7.55 -15.21 -2.15
CA LEU A 148 7.26 -14.65 -0.83
C LEU A 148 7.95 -13.29 -0.66
N VAL A 149 7.16 -12.25 -0.35
CA VAL A 149 7.61 -10.88 -0.11
C VAL A 149 7.58 -10.54 1.38
N ASP A 150 8.36 -9.53 1.78
CA ASP A 150 8.37 -9.03 3.16
C ASP A 150 7.26 -8.02 3.40
N VAL A 151 6.96 -7.20 2.40
CA VAL A 151 6.01 -6.09 2.51
C VAL A 151 5.13 -6.00 1.28
N ILE A 152 3.83 -5.90 1.48
CA ILE A 152 2.87 -5.43 0.49
C ILE A 152 2.56 -3.97 0.81
N VAL A 153 2.59 -3.09 -0.19
CA VAL A 153 2.16 -1.71 -0.08
C VAL A 153 1.21 -1.37 -1.21
N SER A 154 0.20 -0.56 -0.94
CA SER A 154 -0.75 -0.13 -1.98
C SER A 154 -1.45 1.16 -1.58
N ASN A 155 -1.63 2.03 -2.57
CA ASN A 155 -2.68 3.03 -2.58
C ASN A 155 -3.72 2.55 -3.61
N PRO A 156 -4.65 1.65 -3.22
CA PRO A 156 -5.61 1.05 -4.15
C PRO A 156 -6.76 2.03 -4.45
N PRO A 157 -7.54 1.82 -5.50
CA PRO A 157 -8.82 2.51 -5.63
C PRO A 157 -9.70 2.18 -4.40
N TYR A 158 -10.09 3.24 -3.68
CA TYR A 158 -10.84 3.13 -2.41
C TYR A 158 -12.06 4.04 -2.35
N LEU A 159 -12.34 4.86 -3.36
CA LEU A 159 -13.55 5.69 -3.35
C LEU A 159 -14.78 4.82 -3.49
N PHE A 160 -15.80 5.16 -2.72
CA PHE A 160 -17.11 4.55 -2.89
C PHE A 160 -17.69 5.00 -4.23
N HIS A 161 -18.30 4.08 -4.97
CA HIS A 161 -18.86 4.37 -6.29
C HIS A 161 -19.81 5.58 -6.28
N GLU A 162 -20.60 5.76 -5.22
CA GLU A 162 -21.52 6.89 -5.06
C GLU A 162 -20.80 8.24 -4.97
N ASP A 163 -19.57 8.28 -4.44
CA ASP A 163 -18.79 9.51 -4.24
C ASP A 163 -18.08 9.97 -5.53
N MET A 164 -17.99 9.08 -6.55
CA MET A 164 -17.30 9.38 -7.80
C MET A 164 -17.90 10.61 -8.51
N SER A 165 -19.19 10.82 -8.43
CA SER A 165 -19.88 11.95 -9.07
C SER A 165 -19.55 13.31 -8.43
N GLY A 166 -19.04 13.32 -7.20
CA GLY A 166 -18.65 14.52 -6.44
C GLY A 166 -17.22 14.99 -6.67
N LEU A 167 -16.46 14.30 -7.50
CA LEU A 167 -15.06 14.65 -7.75
C LEU A 167 -14.92 15.93 -8.58
N MET A 168 -13.79 16.63 -8.37
CA MET A 168 -13.49 17.85 -9.13
C MET A 168 -13.38 17.59 -10.63
N PRO A 169 -13.74 18.58 -11.49
CA PRO A 169 -13.69 18.43 -12.93
C PRO A 169 -12.31 18.02 -13.49
N GLU A 170 -11.23 18.43 -12.82
CA GLU A 170 -9.86 18.04 -13.16
C GLU A 170 -9.68 16.52 -13.10
N ILE A 171 -10.21 15.90 -12.04
CA ILE A 171 -10.12 14.45 -11.80
C ILE A 171 -11.05 13.72 -12.76
N LEU A 172 -12.34 14.10 -12.78
CA LEU A 172 -13.37 13.44 -13.60
C LEU A 172 -13.05 13.42 -15.10
N LYS A 173 -12.36 14.45 -15.61
CA LYS A 173 -12.11 14.58 -17.06
C LYS A 173 -10.77 13.99 -17.50
N HIS A 174 -9.82 13.83 -16.59
CA HIS A 174 -8.44 13.63 -16.99
C HIS A 174 -7.73 12.48 -16.31
N GLU A 175 -8.18 12.05 -15.13
CA GLU A 175 -7.60 10.89 -14.43
C GLU A 175 -8.39 9.62 -14.73
N ASP A 176 -7.74 8.48 -14.62
CA ASP A 176 -8.38 7.16 -14.80
C ASP A 176 -9.33 6.88 -13.63
N HIS A 177 -10.61 6.73 -13.93
CA HIS A 177 -11.63 6.42 -12.92
C HIS A 177 -11.42 5.05 -12.28
N ASP A 178 -10.86 4.11 -13.01
CA ASP A 178 -10.53 2.78 -12.52
C ASP A 178 -9.44 2.80 -11.43
N ALA A 179 -8.64 3.87 -11.39
CA ALA A 179 -7.65 4.08 -10.34
C ALA A 179 -8.26 4.71 -9.06
N LEU A 180 -9.54 5.08 -9.07
CA LEU A 180 -10.23 5.78 -8.00
C LEU A 180 -11.38 4.97 -7.41
N ASP A 181 -12.21 4.37 -8.27
CA ASP A 181 -13.44 3.66 -7.91
C ASP A 181 -13.11 2.30 -7.28
N GLY A 182 -13.33 2.19 -5.98
CA GLY A 182 -13.14 0.95 -5.21
C GLY A 182 -14.38 0.05 -5.16
N GLY A 183 -15.42 0.35 -5.94
CA GLY A 183 -16.69 -0.38 -5.96
C GLY A 183 -17.73 0.18 -4.99
N ALA A 184 -18.79 -0.58 -4.77
CA ALA A 184 -19.95 -0.13 -4.00
C ALA A 184 -19.61 0.29 -2.56
N ASP A 185 -18.67 -0.41 -1.93
CA ASP A 185 -18.19 -0.15 -0.56
C ASP A 185 -16.72 0.30 -0.52
N GLY A 186 -16.13 0.64 -1.67
CA GLY A 186 -14.74 1.08 -1.78
C GLY A 186 -13.69 0.01 -1.45
N LEU A 187 -14.08 -1.25 -1.26
CA LEU A 187 -13.22 -2.31 -0.73
C LEU A 187 -12.85 -3.40 -1.75
N ASP A 188 -13.27 -3.32 -3.00
CA ASP A 188 -13.07 -4.43 -3.95
C ASP A 188 -11.61 -4.81 -4.10
N VAL A 189 -10.75 -3.86 -4.41
CA VAL A 189 -9.30 -4.08 -4.55
C VAL A 189 -8.64 -4.35 -3.20
N ILE A 190 -9.06 -3.67 -2.13
CA ILE A 190 -8.56 -3.87 -0.77
C ILE A 190 -8.79 -5.32 -0.33
N LYS A 191 -10.00 -5.84 -0.49
CA LYS A 191 -10.33 -7.24 -0.19
C LYS A 191 -9.50 -8.23 -0.99
N ALA A 192 -9.27 -7.95 -2.28
CA ALA A 192 -8.43 -8.80 -3.13
C ALA A 192 -6.97 -8.82 -2.65
N ILE A 193 -6.41 -7.68 -2.27
CA ILE A 193 -5.07 -7.59 -1.67
C ILE A 193 -5.00 -8.40 -0.38
N LEU A 194 -5.97 -8.25 0.51
CA LEU A 194 -6.02 -8.97 1.78
C LEU A 194 -6.20 -10.48 1.60
N GLN A 195 -6.94 -10.92 0.58
CA GLN A 195 -7.08 -12.34 0.23
C GLN A 195 -5.78 -12.91 -0.37
N LEU A 196 -5.05 -12.12 -1.14
CA LEU A 196 -3.76 -12.49 -1.72
C LEU A 196 -2.65 -12.58 -0.66
N ALA A 197 -2.65 -11.66 0.31
CA ALA A 197 -1.57 -11.48 1.29
C ALA A 197 -1.11 -12.78 1.96
N PRO A 198 -1.97 -13.71 2.43
CA PRO A 198 -1.53 -14.96 3.03
C PRO A 198 -0.68 -15.85 2.13
N THR A 199 -0.82 -15.72 0.81
CA THR A 199 -0.15 -16.58 -0.18
C THR A 199 1.19 -16.02 -0.64
N VAL A 200 1.38 -14.70 -0.53
CA VAL A 200 2.59 -14.01 -1.01
C VAL A 200 3.41 -13.36 0.10
N LEU A 201 2.87 -13.20 1.30
CA LEU A 201 3.65 -12.70 2.43
C LEU A 201 4.45 -13.81 3.10
N LYS A 202 5.68 -13.52 3.44
CA LYS A 202 6.46 -14.30 4.42
C LYS A 202 5.75 -14.31 5.77
N ASP A 203 6.09 -15.27 6.62
CA ASP A 203 5.74 -15.17 8.04
C ASP A 203 6.32 -13.85 8.59
N HIS A 204 5.53 -13.16 9.38
CA HIS A 204 5.85 -11.81 9.85
C HIS A 204 5.94 -10.73 8.75
N GLY A 205 5.43 -10.95 7.54
CA GLY A 205 5.31 -9.95 6.49
C GLY A 205 4.23 -8.91 6.77
N LYS A 206 4.33 -7.72 6.21
CA LYS A 206 3.48 -6.57 6.51
C LYS A 206 2.67 -6.14 5.29
N VAL A 207 1.45 -5.62 5.52
CA VAL A 207 0.65 -4.95 4.48
C VAL A 207 0.37 -3.52 4.92
N PHE A 208 0.62 -2.57 4.04
CA PHE A 208 0.36 -1.14 4.23
C PHE A 208 -0.61 -0.66 3.14
N LEU A 209 -1.72 -0.09 3.54
CA LEU A 209 -2.76 0.37 2.63
C LEU A 209 -3.15 1.81 2.91
N GLU A 210 -3.30 2.61 1.86
CA GLU A 210 -4.03 3.88 1.92
C GLU A 210 -5.52 3.60 1.70
N VAL A 211 -6.41 4.20 2.51
CA VAL A 211 -7.86 3.91 2.47
C VAL A 211 -8.71 5.13 2.83
N ASP A 212 -10.01 5.03 2.54
CA ASP A 212 -11.02 5.99 3.01
C ASP A 212 -11.21 5.90 4.53
N PRO A 213 -11.50 7.02 5.22
CA PRO A 213 -11.80 7.07 6.65
C PRO A 213 -12.87 6.09 7.16
N ARG A 214 -13.77 5.66 6.30
CA ARG A 214 -14.83 4.71 6.64
C ARG A 214 -14.37 3.26 6.67
N HIS A 215 -13.26 2.95 5.98
CA HIS A 215 -12.81 1.57 5.78
C HIS A 215 -12.22 0.88 7.01
N PRO A 216 -11.59 1.57 7.96
CA PRO A 216 -10.95 0.93 9.10
C PRO A 216 -11.82 -0.10 9.82
N GLU A 217 -12.98 0.31 10.28
CA GLU A 217 -13.92 -0.56 10.97
C GLU A 217 -14.45 -1.67 10.03
N MET A 218 -14.72 -1.32 8.78
CA MET A 218 -15.20 -2.28 7.77
C MET A 218 -14.16 -3.37 7.50
N ILE A 219 -12.88 -3.03 7.39
CA ILE A 219 -11.77 -3.98 7.20
C ILE A 219 -11.62 -4.87 8.44
N GLN A 220 -11.68 -4.30 9.66
CA GLN A 220 -11.59 -5.08 10.90
C GLN A 220 -12.71 -6.13 10.98
N ASN A 221 -13.97 -5.71 10.76
CA ASN A 221 -15.12 -6.60 10.78
C ASN A 221 -14.99 -7.70 9.72
N TRP A 222 -14.56 -7.34 8.50
CA TRP A 222 -14.37 -8.27 7.40
C TRP A 222 -13.28 -9.32 7.68
N LEU A 223 -12.21 -8.94 8.39
CA LEU A 223 -11.14 -9.85 8.80
C LEU A 223 -11.55 -10.78 9.95
N GLN A 224 -12.33 -10.28 10.92
CA GLN A 224 -12.83 -11.11 12.03
C GLN A 224 -13.65 -12.30 11.51
N GLU A 225 -14.44 -12.09 10.46
CA GLU A 225 -15.19 -13.17 9.79
C GLU A 225 -14.29 -14.14 9.01
N ARG A 226 -13.01 -13.81 8.79
CA ARG A 226 -12.07 -14.55 7.93
C ARG A 226 -10.75 -14.89 8.62
N ALA A 227 -10.85 -15.43 9.82
CA ALA A 227 -9.69 -15.85 10.63
C ALA A 227 -8.72 -16.79 9.86
N SER A 228 -9.21 -17.50 8.84
CA SER A 228 -8.38 -18.35 7.97
C SER A 228 -7.31 -17.58 7.19
N LEU A 229 -7.48 -16.28 6.98
CA LEU A 229 -6.47 -15.44 6.32
C LEU A 229 -5.25 -15.20 7.21
N ARG A 230 -5.36 -15.39 8.53
CA ARG A 230 -4.28 -15.17 9.50
C ARG A 230 -3.63 -13.80 9.39
N LEU A 231 -4.42 -12.82 9.05
CA LEU A 231 -4.06 -11.42 9.09
C LEU A 231 -4.56 -10.84 10.41
N THR A 232 -3.69 -10.14 11.11
CA THR A 232 -4.06 -9.42 12.32
C THR A 232 -4.01 -7.92 12.03
N TYR A 233 -5.12 -7.27 12.27
CA TYR A 233 -5.23 -5.82 12.25
C TYR A 233 -4.44 -5.22 13.42
N ARG A 234 -3.54 -4.26 13.16
CA ARG A 234 -2.71 -3.71 14.22
C ARG A 234 -3.02 -2.27 14.58
N ALA A 235 -3.02 -1.36 13.65
CA ALA A 235 -3.24 0.05 13.94
C ALA A 235 -3.79 0.83 12.75
N THR A 236 -4.40 1.97 13.05
CA THR A 236 -4.74 3.03 12.12
C THR A 236 -3.82 4.21 12.38
N HIS A 237 -3.21 4.77 11.36
CA HIS A 237 -2.45 6.02 11.46
C HIS A 237 -3.23 7.15 10.80
N TRP A 238 -3.25 8.30 11.45
CA TRP A 238 -3.88 9.52 10.95
C TRP A 238 -2.90 10.27 10.03
N ASP A 239 -3.40 10.92 8.99
CA ASP A 239 -2.61 11.85 8.22
C ASP A 239 -2.39 13.16 9.00
N ILE A 240 -1.56 14.08 8.46
CA ILE A 240 -1.26 15.41 9.03
C ILE A 240 -2.55 16.22 9.29
N CYS A 241 -3.65 15.86 8.64
CA CYS A 241 -4.95 16.50 8.80
C CYS A 241 -5.77 15.93 9.98
N GLY A 242 -5.23 14.99 10.75
CA GLY A 242 -5.83 14.45 11.99
C GLY A 242 -6.81 13.29 11.77
N LYS A 243 -6.52 12.38 10.83
CA LYS A 243 -7.39 11.25 10.48
C LYS A 243 -6.69 9.90 10.55
N ASP A 244 -7.45 8.84 10.84
CA ASP A 244 -6.96 7.50 11.21
C ASP A 244 -6.24 6.69 10.11
N GLN A 245 -5.22 5.92 10.49
CA GLN A 245 -4.46 4.99 9.64
C GLN A 245 -4.37 3.60 10.30
N GLN A 246 -4.37 2.50 9.57
CA GLN A 246 -4.51 1.13 10.13
C GLN A 246 -3.40 0.13 9.77
N PHE A 247 -3.09 -0.80 10.71
CA PHE A 247 -2.13 -1.90 10.57
C PHE A 247 -2.77 -3.29 10.61
N LEU A 248 -2.30 -4.19 9.78
CA LEU A 248 -2.67 -5.61 9.76
C LEU A 248 -1.43 -6.52 9.69
N HIS A 249 -1.54 -7.78 10.13
CA HIS A 249 -0.39 -8.67 10.16
C HIS A 249 -0.69 -10.17 10.01
N LYS A 250 0.25 -10.96 9.46
CA LYS A 250 0.14 -12.41 9.30
C LYS A 250 0.75 -13.13 10.51
N GLN A 251 0.02 -14.06 11.13
CA GLN A 251 0.53 -14.90 12.22
C GLN A 251 1.50 -15.97 11.69
N GLY A 252 2.67 -16.11 12.32
CA GLY A 252 3.66 -17.11 11.97
C GLY A 252 3.22 -18.56 12.30
N GLU A 253 3.80 -19.56 11.63
CA GLU A 253 3.44 -20.98 11.83
C GLU A 253 3.73 -21.51 13.25
N ALA A 254 4.67 -20.92 13.96
CA ALA A 254 5.03 -21.33 15.32
C ALA A 254 3.87 -21.16 16.33
N GLN A 255 2.99 -20.20 16.12
CA GLN A 255 1.81 -19.99 16.97
C GLN A 255 0.68 -21.01 16.72
N ARG A 256 0.63 -21.66 15.54
CA ARG A 256 -0.35 -22.73 15.28
C ARG A 256 -0.23 -23.91 16.22
N LYS A 257 1.01 -24.30 16.58
CA LYS A 257 1.26 -25.48 17.44
C LYS A 257 0.90 -25.21 18.90
N LEU A 258 0.94 -23.95 19.35
CA LEU A 258 0.58 -23.57 20.74
C LEU A 258 -0.94 -23.50 20.96
N VAL A 259 -1.71 -23.06 19.96
CA VAL A 259 -3.19 -22.98 20.06
C VAL A 259 -3.85 -24.35 20.02
N THR A 260 -3.25 -25.32 19.29
CA THR A 260 -3.82 -26.67 19.19
C THR A 260 -3.50 -27.57 20.39
N ALA A 261 -2.49 -27.26 21.22
CA ALA A 261 -2.13 -28.03 22.39
C ALA A 261 -2.91 -27.64 23.65
N ASP A 262 -3.34 -26.39 23.78
CA ASP A 262 -4.01 -25.85 24.98
C ASP A 262 -5.56 -25.97 24.96
N GLN A 263 -6.16 -26.44 23.87
CA GLN A 263 -7.63 -26.50 23.76
C GLN A 263 -8.25 -27.87 24.15
N LEU A 264 -7.45 -28.82 24.62
CA LEU A 264 -7.98 -30.18 24.93
C LEU A 264 -8.32 -30.45 26.40
N ASP A 265 -7.98 -29.57 27.33
CA ASP A 265 -8.34 -29.77 28.76
C ASP A 265 -8.50 -28.45 29.51
N GLN A 266 -9.67 -27.82 29.47
CA GLN A 266 -10.17 -26.99 30.58
C GLN A 266 -11.65 -26.60 30.38
N PRO A 267 -12.51 -26.62 31.45
CA PRO A 267 -13.87 -26.12 31.40
C PRO A 267 -13.92 -24.60 31.50
N GLU A 268 -14.98 -24.05 30.97
CA GLU A 268 -15.38 -22.63 30.92
C GLU A 268 -14.77 -21.72 31.99
N ALA A 269 -13.86 -20.84 31.59
CA ALA A 269 -13.48 -19.66 32.37
C ALA A 269 -13.00 -18.53 31.42
N GLU A 270 -13.74 -17.45 31.44
CA GLU A 270 -13.44 -16.07 31.06
C GLU A 270 -12.36 -15.84 29.98
N LEU A 271 -12.81 -15.49 28.78
CA LEU A 271 -11.99 -14.88 27.72
C LEU A 271 -11.35 -13.56 28.21
N ARG A 272 -10.23 -13.66 28.89
CA ARG A 272 -9.31 -12.52 29.04
C ARG A 272 -8.56 -12.37 27.72
N VAL A 273 -8.84 -11.29 27.01
CA VAL A 273 -8.06 -10.83 25.86
C VAL A 273 -6.61 -10.68 26.31
N ARG A 274 -5.73 -11.62 25.94
CA ARG A 274 -4.28 -11.49 26.14
C ARG A 274 -3.75 -10.47 25.14
N ARG A 275 -2.99 -9.50 25.60
CA ARG A 275 -2.21 -8.60 24.76
C ARG A 275 -1.28 -9.43 23.84
N PRO A 276 -1.13 -9.08 22.55
CA PRO A 276 -0.23 -9.77 21.65
C PRO A 276 1.21 -9.71 22.18
N ARG A 277 1.98 -10.78 22.02
CA ARG A 277 3.43 -10.79 22.31
C ARG A 277 4.17 -10.22 21.11
N GLU A 278 5.35 -9.64 21.34
CA GLU A 278 6.19 -8.83 20.44
C GLU A 278 6.74 -9.54 19.16
N GLU A 279 6.21 -10.67 18.74
CA GLU A 279 6.79 -11.48 17.65
C GLU A 279 5.92 -11.55 16.40
N ASP A 280 4.95 -10.69 16.28
CA ASP A 280 3.91 -10.76 15.26
C ASP A 280 4.13 -9.74 14.10
N CYS A 281 3.69 -10.00 12.84
CA CYS A 281 3.82 -9.19 11.62
C CYS A 281 2.73 -8.10 11.41
N LEU A 282 2.99 -7.01 10.72
CA LEU A 282 2.25 -5.74 10.75
C LEU A 282 1.68 -5.29 9.39
N ILE A 283 0.47 -4.76 9.39
CA ILE A 283 -0.14 -4.04 8.25
C ILE A 283 -0.56 -2.63 8.65
N SER A 284 -0.26 -1.64 7.80
CA SER A 284 -0.59 -0.23 7.99
C SER A 284 -1.45 0.34 6.87
N VAL A 285 -2.41 1.19 7.23
CA VAL A 285 -3.39 1.77 6.28
C VAL A 285 -3.48 3.30 6.49
N LYS A 286 -3.37 4.09 5.42
CA LYS A 286 -3.42 5.57 5.43
C LYS A 286 -4.67 6.13 4.76
N MET A 287 -5.19 7.25 5.24
CA MET A 287 -6.46 7.85 4.85
C MET A 287 -6.36 9.22 4.19
N LEU A 288 -7.22 9.50 3.19
CA LEU A 288 -7.35 10.76 2.46
C LEU A 288 -8.71 11.44 2.66
N HIS A 289 -8.72 12.74 2.96
CA HIS A 289 -9.96 13.49 3.16
C HIS A 289 -9.99 14.87 2.46
N LYS A 290 -9.24 15.08 1.41
CA LYS A 290 -9.08 16.40 0.81
C LYS A 290 -10.06 16.73 -0.31
N LEU A 291 -10.73 15.72 -0.89
CA LEU A 291 -11.63 15.96 -2.03
C LEU A 291 -12.94 16.65 -1.66
N GLN A 292 -13.38 16.61 -0.40
CA GLN A 292 -14.64 17.22 0.03
C GLN A 292 -14.52 18.69 0.52
N ARG A 293 -13.35 19.13 1.05
CA ARG A 293 -13.24 20.48 1.64
C ARG A 293 -13.06 21.63 0.66
N GLN A 294 -12.71 21.38 -0.60
CA GLN A 294 -12.62 22.47 -1.60
C GLN A 294 -13.99 22.86 -2.18
N ALA A 295 -15.04 22.07 -1.96
CA ALA A 295 -16.40 22.43 -2.34
C ALA A 295 -17.10 23.36 -1.33
N GLU A 296 -16.58 23.49 -0.09
CA GLU A 296 -17.18 24.31 0.99
C GLU A 296 -16.52 25.68 1.19
N SER A 297 -15.47 26.01 0.42
CA SER A 297 -14.71 27.30 0.56
C SER A 297 -14.74 28.18 -0.68
N ASN A 298 -15.75 28.05 -1.55
CA ASN A 298 -16.03 29.00 -2.62
C ASN A 298 -17.42 29.59 -2.48
#